data_e9d8e9ccd707739f64ef6d85bc3c8462
#
_entry.id   e9d8e9ccd707739f64ef6d85bc3c8462
#
_cell.length_a   1.000
_cell.length_b   1.000
_cell.length_c   1.000
_cell.angle_alpha   90.00
_cell.angle_beta   90.00
_cell.angle_gamma   90.00
#
_symmetry.space_group_name_H-M   'P 1'
#
loop_
_entity.id
_entity.type
_entity.pdbx_description
1 polymer ?
#
loop_
_entity_poly.entity_id
_entity_poly.type
_entity_poly.pdbx_seq_one_letter_code
_entity_poly.pdbx_strand_id
1 'polypeptide(L)'
;MIVGAVAVLLIAWGCDSEPAPSAEVVAAGDIASCRTEGDEATAELVEGIDGTVLALGDEAYPQGTTANFEECYGPSWGRFKGRTKPVPGNHEYYTEGARDYFEYFGEVAGDPGEGYYSYELGSWHVVALNSNCEEVRCGPGSPQTKWLNEDLAANDETRCTLAYMHHPRFSSGEKHGSTGGGVEKLWEVLYEADTDVVFSGHEHNYERFSPQDPQGRADPEGASASS
;
A
#
# COMPACT_ATOMS: atom_id res chain seq x y z
N MET A 1 21.72 -3.77 6.62
CA MET A 1 20.75 -4.18 7.66
C MET A 1 19.45 -3.55 7.24
N ILE A 2 18.57 -4.31 6.58
CA ILE A 2 17.25 -3.82 6.13
C ILE A 2 16.33 -4.04 7.32
N VAL A 3 16.00 -2.97 8.03
CA VAL A 3 14.95 -2.98 9.04
C VAL A 3 13.72 -2.43 8.33
N GLY A 4 12.79 -3.32 7.97
CA GLY A 4 11.47 -2.86 7.50
C GLY A 4 10.85 -1.95 8.56
N ALA A 5 10.41 -0.78 8.18
CA ALA A 5 9.68 0.09 9.09
C ALA A 5 8.24 -0.40 9.21
N VAL A 6 7.81 -0.76 10.41
CA VAL A 6 6.40 -1.07 10.71
C VAL A 6 5.75 0.19 11.23
N ALA A 7 4.78 0.72 10.48
CA ALA A 7 3.91 1.79 10.98
C ALA A 7 2.63 1.18 11.55
N VAL A 8 2.36 1.46 12.83
CA VAL A 8 1.09 1.14 13.47
C VAL A 8 0.27 2.42 13.53
N LEU A 9 -0.81 2.48 12.77
CA LEU A 9 -1.75 3.59 12.83
C LEU A 9 -3.05 3.11 13.48
N LEU A 10 -3.35 3.66 14.66
CA LEU A 10 -4.66 3.53 15.29
C LEU A 10 -5.58 4.60 14.69
N ILE A 11 -6.39 4.23 13.71
CA ILE A 11 -7.43 5.10 13.17
C ILE A 11 -8.63 4.99 14.12
N ALA A 12 -8.64 5.81 15.18
CA ALA A 12 -9.67 5.77 16.22
C ALA A 12 -10.83 6.75 15.99
N TRP A 13 -10.83 7.51 14.88
CA TRP A 13 -11.84 8.54 14.65
C TRP A 13 -12.55 8.27 13.33
N GLY A 14 -13.84 8.03 13.40
CA GLY A 14 -14.68 8.05 12.22
C GLY A 14 -14.80 9.47 11.68
N CYS A 15 -14.93 9.62 10.39
CA CYS A 15 -15.13 10.89 9.71
C CYS A 15 -16.57 11.44 9.93
N ASP A 16 -17.45 10.65 10.53
CA ASP A 16 -18.83 11.01 10.87
C ASP A 16 -19.07 11.20 12.37
N SER A 17 -20.11 11.96 12.70
CA SER A 17 -20.50 12.33 14.07
C SER A 17 -21.06 11.17 14.93
N GLU A 18 -21.24 9.98 14.40
CA GLU A 18 -21.58 8.76 15.15
C GLU A 18 -20.35 7.86 15.34
N PRO A 19 -20.19 7.17 16.47
CA PRO A 19 -19.06 6.30 16.69
C PRO A 19 -19.14 5.08 15.76
N ALA A 20 -18.54 5.21 14.59
CA ALA A 20 -18.32 4.07 13.70
C ALA A 20 -17.35 3.06 14.35
N PRO A 21 -17.45 1.78 14.05
CA PRO A 21 -16.49 0.80 14.53
C PRO A 21 -15.08 1.22 14.11
N SER A 22 -14.19 1.35 15.09
CA SER A 22 -12.78 1.68 14.85
C SER A 22 -12.14 0.58 13.99
N ALA A 23 -11.48 0.97 12.91
CA ALA A 23 -10.66 0.07 12.12
C ALA A 23 -9.21 0.18 12.59
N GLU A 24 -8.55 -0.95 12.77
CA GLU A 24 -7.12 -1.02 13.07
C GLU A 24 -6.39 -1.58 11.86
N VAL A 25 -5.34 -0.88 11.42
CA VAL A 25 -4.49 -1.32 10.33
C VAL A 25 -3.03 -1.32 10.75
N VAL A 26 -2.28 -2.29 10.25
CA VAL A 26 -0.82 -2.36 10.33
C VAL A 26 -0.29 -2.31 8.91
N ALA A 27 0.55 -1.35 8.59
CA ALA A 27 1.11 -1.20 7.27
C ALA A 27 2.64 -1.41 7.29
N ALA A 28 3.15 -2.18 6.34
CA ALA A 28 4.58 -2.32 6.09
C ALA A 28 4.82 -2.72 4.64
N GLY A 29 5.91 -2.23 4.07
CA GLY A 29 6.47 -2.67 2.78
C GLY A 29 7.89 -3.19 2.95
N ASP A 30 8.48 -3.71 1.86
CA ASP A 30 9.90 -4.10 1.84
C ASP A 30 10.21 -5.14 2.93
N ILE A 31 9.43 -6.23 2.97
CA ILE A 31 9.19 -7.01 4.19
C ILE A 31 10.25 -8.10 4.41
N ALA A 32 10.24 -9.16 3.60
CA ALA A 32 10.93 -10.39 3.95
C ALA A 32 12.15 -10.67 3.08
N SER A 33 13.26 -11.01 3.73
CA SER A 33 14.49 -11.44 3.05
C SER A 33 15.13 -12.58 3.80
N CYS A 34 15.33 -13.72 3.14
CA CYS A 34 16.08 -14.87 3.72
C CYS A 34 17.53 -14.54 4.15
N ARG A 35 17.99 -13.31 3.97
CA ARG A 35 19.34 -12.87 4.36
C ARG A 35 19.42 -12.20 5.73
N THR A 36 18.27 -11.89 6.32
CA THR A 36 18.16 -11.16 7.60
C THR A 36 17.00 -11.73 8.41
N GLU A 37 16.97 -11.47 9.68
CA GLU A 37 15.89 -11.83 10.61
C GLU A 37 14.97 -10.61 10.89
N GLY A 38 15.03 -9.57 10.06
CA GLY A 38 14.25 -8.34 10.26
C GLY A 38 12.76 -8.54 10.09
N ASP A 39 12.38 -9.42 9.16
CA ASP A 39 10.99 -9.81 8.90
C ASP A 39 10.38 -10.55 10.09
N GLU A 40 11.12 -11.44 10.76
CA GLU A 40 10.63 -12.12 11.96
C GLU A 40 10.47 -11.12 13.13
N ALA A 41 11.44 -10.24 13.35
CA ALA A 41 11.36 -9.24 14.41
C ALA A 41 10.16 -8.28 14.22
N THR A 42 9.84 -7.91 12.97
CA THR A 42 8.67 -7.08 12.68
C THR A 42 7.37 -7.88 12.74
N ALA A 43 7.37 -9.15 12.34
CA ALA A 43 6.22 -10.04 12.48
C ALA A 43 5.82 -10.25 13.95
N GLU A 44 6.78 -10.37 14.86
CA GLU A 44 6.52 -10.45 16.31
C GLU A 44 5.76 -9.22 16.84
N LEU A 45 6.05 -8.03 16.31
CA LEU A 45 5.31 -6.81 16.66
C LEU A 45 3.86 -6.85 16.16
N VAL A 46 3.67 -7.32 14.92
CA VAL A 46 2.34 -7.43 14.29
C VAL A 46 1.46 -8.49 14.93
N GLU A 47 2.06 -9.52 15.54
CA GLU A 47 1.33 -10.61 16.20
C GLU A 47 0.46 -10.12 17.37
N GLY A 48 0.87 -9.04 18.03
CA GLY A 48 0.13 -8.41 19.13
C GLY A 48 -0.98 -7.44 18.70
N ILE A 49 -1.24 -7.28 17.41
CA ILE A 49 -2.18 -6.28 16.85
C ILE A 49 -3.22 -7.00 16.00
N ASP A 50 -4.49 -6.88 16.37
CA ASP A 50 -5.62 -7.59 15.73
C ASP A 50 -6.16 -6.88 14.45
N GLY A 51 -5.43 -5.97 13.84
CA GLY A 51 -5.86 -5.18 12.69
C GLY A 51 -5.69 -5.89 11.34
N THR A 52 -6.17 -5.26 10.28
CA THR A 52 -5.87 -5.62 8.90
C THR A 52 -4.42 -5.28 8.58
N VAL A 53 -3.71 -6.19 7.92
CA VAL A 53 -2.34 -5.97 7.47
C VAL A 53 -2.35 -5.43 6.04
N LEU A 54 -1.80 -4.25 5.84
CA LEU A 54 -1.56 -3.66 4.53
C LEU A 54 -0.12 -3.97 4.14
N ALA A 55 0.09 -4.88 3.20
CA ALA A 55 1.42 -5.15 2.67
C ALA A 55 1.67 -4.21 1.48
N LEU A 56 2.63 -3.30 1.63
CA LEU A 56 2.88 -2.17 0.74
C LEU A 56 3.86 -2.50 -0.40
N GLY A 57 3.92 -3.76 -0.81
CA GLY A 57 4.79 -4.25 -1.88
C GLY A 57 6.18 -4.66 -1.42
N ASP A 58 6.91 -5.31 -2.32
CA ASP A 58 8.20 -5.94 -2.04
C ASP A 58 8.13 -6.87 -0.82
N GLU A 59 7.13 -7.75 -0.86
CA GLU A 59 6.85 -8.67 0.24
C GLU A 59 7.95 -9.73 0.40
N ALA A 60 8.49 -10.23 -0.73
CA ALA A 60 9.38 -11.39 -0.73
C ALA A 60 10.65 -11.19 -1.58
N TYR A 61 11.71 -10.70 -0.95
CA TYR A 61 13.01 -10.47 -1.60
C TYR A 61 13.76 -11.78 -1.93
N PRO A 62 14.66 -11.77 -2.98
CA PRO A 62 14.97 -10.61 -3.79
C PRO A 62 14.16 -10.46 -5.08
N GLN A 63 13.26 -11.37 -5.42
CA GLN A 63 12.65 -11.41 -6.75
C GLN A 63 11.17 -11.80 -6.75
N GLY A 64 10.51 -11.85 -5.60
CA GLY A 64 9.10 -12.22 -5.50
C GLY A 64 8.77 -13.61 -6.07
N THR A 65 9.74 -14.52 -6.07
CA THR A 65 9.52 -15.89 -6.57
C THR A 65 8.74 -16.74 -5.58
N THR A 66 8.10 -17.80 -6.04
CA THR A 66 7.45 -18.81 -5.17
C THR A 66 8.36 -19.22 -4.02
N ALA A 67 9.64 -19.49 -4.30
CA ALA A 67 10.61 -19.85 -3.27
C ALA A 67 10.83 -18.71 -2.25
N ASN A 68 10.89 -17.45 -2.71
CA ASN A 68 10.99 -16.31 -1.78
C ASN A 68 9.76 -16.19 -0.89
N PHE A 69 8.57 -16.38 -1.43
CA PHE A 69 7.35 -16.40 -0.64
C PHE A 69 7.30 -17.57 0.35
N GLU A 70 7.66 -18.78 -0.07
CA GLU A 70 7.59 -19.97 0.78
C GLU A 70 8.67 -20.00 1.86
N GLU A 71 9.90 -19.59 1.53
CA GLU A 71 11.06 -19.74 2.39
C GLU A 71 11.36 -18.50 3.26
N CYS A 72 11.00 -17.28 2.78
CA CYS A 72 11.30 -16.03 3.47
C CYS A 72 10.06 -15.38 4.11
N TYR A 73 9.06 -15.05 3.29
CA TYR A 73 7.83 -14.37 3.75
C TYR A 73 6.90 -15.31 4.53
N GLY A 74 6.72 -16.53 4.05
CA GLY A 74 5.79 -17.50 4.62
C GLY A 74 6.03 -17.81 6.09
N PRO A 75 7.26 -18.09 6.52
CA PRO A 75 7.57 -18.39 7.93
C PRO A 75 7.32 -17.21 8.88
N SER A 76 7.50 -15.98 8.42
CA SER A 76 7.32 -14.75 9.20
C SER A 76 5.95 -14.11 8.97
N TRP A 77 5.81 -13.23 8.02
CA TRP A 77 4.58 -12.48 7.73
C TRP A 77 3.46 -13.33 7.10
N GLY A 78 3.77 -14.47 6.52
CA GLY A 78 2.77 -15.41 6.02
C GLY A 78 1.77 -15.89 7.09
N ARG A 79 2.12 -15.76 8.38
CA ARG A 79 1.21 -16.02 9.52
C ARG A 79 -0.03 -15.13 9.49
N PHE A 80 0.06 -13.95 8.89
CA PHE A 80 -1.01 -12.96 8.81
C PHE A 80 -1.76 -13.00 7.48
N LYS A 81 -1.42 -13.90 6.56
CA LYS A 81 -1.99 -13.96 5.20
C LYS A 81 -3.53 -13.88 5.19
N GLY A 82 -4.20 -14.51 6.16
CA GLY A 82 -5.67 -14.48 6.25
C GLY A 82 -6.30 -13.11 6.52
N ARG A 83 -5.50 -12.12 6.93
CA ARG A 83 -5.92 -10.73 7.19
C ARG A 83 -5.06 -9.70 6.43
N THR A 84 -4.24 -10.17 5.48
CA THR A 84 -3.38 -9.32 4.66
C THR A 84 -4.11 -8.85 3.41
N LYS A 85 -3.93 -7.58 3.10
CA LYS A 85 -4.36 -6.91 1.88
C LYS A 85 -3.12 -6.36 1.17
N PRO A 86 -2.57 -7.10 0.20
CA PRO A 86 -1.29 -6.76 -0.42
C PRO A 86 -1.44 -5.88 -1.66
N VAL A 87 -0.40 -5.12 -2.00
CA VAL A 87 -0.17 -4.56 -3.33
C VAL A 87 1.21 -4.99 -3.82
N PRO A 88 1.43 -5.25 -5.11
CA PRO A 88 2.74 -5.69 -5.56
C PRO A 88 3.75 -4.54 -5.59
N GLY A 89 4.99 -4.80 -5.17
CA GLY A 89 6.13 -3.94 -5.40
C GLY A 89 6.88 -4.29 -6.69
N ASN A 90 7.98 -3.61 -6.96
CA ASN A 90 8.75 -3.88 -8.17
C ASN A 90 9.52 -5.21 -8.14
N HIS A 91 9.82 -5.73 -6.95
CA HIS A 91 10.48 -7.04 -6.82
C HIS A 91 9.56 -8.20 -7.19
N GLU A 92 8.25 -8.08 -7.04
CA GLU A 92 7.30 -9.08 -7.50
C GLU A 92 7.26 -9.19 -9.03
N TYR A 93 7.50 -8.10 -9.74
CA TYR A 93 7.57 -8.06 -11.22
C TYR A 93 8.89 -8.59 -11.80
N TYR A 94 9.85 -9.04 -10.99
CA TYR A 94 10.95 -9.86 -11.51
C TYR A 94 10.49 -11.26 -11.94
N THR A 95 9.31 -11.70 -11.51
CA THR A 95 8.58 -12.78 -12.15
C THR A 95 7.62 -12.19 -13.19
N GLU A 96 7.44 -12.88 -14.32
CA GLU A 96 6.62 -12.37 -15.44
C GLU A 96 5.19 -12.08 -14.98
N GLY A 97 4.77 -10.82 -15.09
CA GLY A 97 3.44 -10.36 -14.67
C GLY A 97 3.18 -10.53 -13.16
N ALA A 98 4.21 -10.53 -12.33
CA ALA A 98 4.11 -10.80 -10.90
C ALA A 98 3.36 -12.12 -10.57
N ARG A 99 3.50 -13.13 -11.45
CA ARG A 99 2.73 -14.38 -11.38
C ARG A 99 2.81 -15.03 -10.01
N ASP A 100 4.01 -15.16 -9.44
CA ASP A 100 4.24 -15.89 -8.20
C ASP A 100 3.60 -15.16 -6.98
N TYR A 101 3.51 -13.82 -7.03
CA TYR A 101 2.77 -13.01 -6.08
C TYR A 101 1.25 -13.28 -6.15
N PHE A 102 0.66 -13.26 -7.35
CA PHE A 102 -0.76 -13.57 -7.53
C PHE A 102 -1.08 -15.02 -7.17
N GLU A 103 -0.20 -15.96 -7.46
CA GLU A 103 -0.35 -17.37 -7.03
C GLU A 103 -0.28 -17.50 -5.51
N TYR A 104 0.61 -16.77 -4.86
CA TYR A 104 0.75 -16.81 -3.40
C TYR A 104 -0.46 -16.20 -2.69
N PHE A 105 -0.85 -14.98 -3.02
CA PHE A 105 -1.94 -14.29 -2.31
C PHE A 105 -3.34 -14.69 -2.81
N GLY A 106 -3.48 -15.10 -4.06
CA GLY A 106 -4.76 -15.48 -4.66
C GLY A 106 -5.70 -14.28 -4.81
N GLU A 107 -7.00 -14.50 -4.61
CA GLU A 107 -8.05 -13.50 -4.85
C GLU A 107 -7.90 -12.18 -4.06
N VAL A 108 -7.20 -12.20 -2.92
CA VAL A 108 -7.02 -10.99 -2.11
C VAL A 108 -6.00 -10.01 -2.71
N ALA A 109 -5.25 -10.41 -3.75
CA ALA A 109 -4.32 -9.58 -4.49
C ALA A 109 -4.97 -8.80 -5.65
N GLY A 110 -6.28 -8.92 -5.83
CA GLY A 110 -6.99 -8.41 -7.01
C GLY A 110 -6.83 -9.31 -8.23
N ASP A 111 -7.31 -8.85 -9.38
CA ASP A 111 -7.23 -9.60 -10.62
C ASP A 111 -5.77 -9.73 -11.10
N PRO A 112 -5.32 -10.94 -11.49
CA PRO A 112 -3.99 -11.14 -12.05
C PRO A 112 -3.74 -10.24 -13.27
N GLY A 113 -2.61 -9.52 -13.25
CA GLY A 113 -2.25 -8.54 -14.29
C GLY A 113 -2.80 -7.14 -14.06
N GLU A 114 -3.65 -6.93 -13.07
CA GLU A 114 -4.13 -5.62 -12.59
C GLU A 114 -3.51 -5.28 -11.23
N GLY A 115 -3.82 -6.03 -10.19
CA GLY A 115 -3.25 -5.88 -8.84
C GLY A 115 -3.69 -4.59 -8.14
N TYR A 116 -4.83 -4.01 -8.55
CA TYR A 116 -5.50 -2.91 -7.87
C TYR A 116 -6.94 -3.30 -7.56
N TYR A 117 -7.44 -2.86 -6.43
CA TYR A 117 -8.79 -3.19 -5.92
C TYR A 117 -9.18 -2.23 -4.79
N SER A 118 -10.44 -2.25 -4.39
CA SER A 118 -10.93 -1.52 -3.21
C SER A 118 -11.77 -2.41 -2.31
N TYR A 119 -11.94 -1.98 -1.07
CA TYR A 119 -12.76 -2.66 -0.07
C TYR A 119 -13.13 -1.73 1.07
N GLU A 120 -14.15 -2.16 1.83
CA GLU A 120 -14.60 -1.44 3.01
C GLU A 120 -13.93 -1.96 4.28
N LEU A 121 -13.48 -1.06 5.14
CA LEU A 121 -12.93 -1.39 6.45
C LEU A 121 -13.52 -0.47 7.52
N GLY A 122 -14.56 -0.93 8.21
CA GLY A 122 -15.33 -0.09 9.11
C GLY A 122 -16.01 1.05 8.36
N SER A 123 -15.70 2.30 8.71
CA SER A 123 -16.18 3.51 8.01
C SER A 123 -15.24 4.00 6.90
N TRP A 124 -14.19 3.26 6.60
CA TRP A 124 -13.20 3.64 5.62
C TRP A 124 -13.42 2.93 4.29
N HIS A 125 -13.37 3.70 3.21
CA HIS A 125 -13.14 3.17 1.88
C HIS A 125 -11.64 3.01 1.67
N VAL A 126 -11.17 1.81 1.37
CA VAL A 126 -9.75 1.50 1.26
C VAL A 126 -9.41 1.10 -0.16
N VAL A 127 -8.45 1.79 -0.75
CA VAL A 127 -8.04 1.65 -2.15
C VAL A 127 -6.61 1.14 -2.23
N ALA A 128 -6.43 -0.05 -2.78
CA ALA A 128 -5.16 -0.67 -3.10
C ALA A 128 -4.78 -0.37 -4.55
N LEU A 129 -3.63 0.23 -4.80
CA LEU A 129 -3.18 0.63 -6.14
C LEU A 129 -1.91 -0.11 -6.55
N ASN A 130 -1.82 -0.45 -7.83
CA ASN A 130 -0.61 -0.98 -8.41
C ASN A 130 0.22 0.15 -9.01
N SER A 131 1.27 0.54 -8.32
CA SER A 131 2.16 1.64 -8.73
C SER A 131 3.29 1.21 -9.68
N ASN A 132 3.33 -0.04 -10.12
CA ASN A 132 4.27 -0.52 -11.14
C ASN A 132 3.82 -0.07 -12.54
N CYS A 133 3.94 1.24 -12.81
CA CYS A 133 3.35 1.90 -13.97
C CYS A 133 3.98 1.53 -15.32
N GLU A 134 5.12 0.83 -15.31
CA GLU A 134 5.73 0.25 -16.50
C GLU A 134 5.10 -1.09 -16.89
N GLU A 135 4.57 -1.81 -15.90
CA GLU A 135 3.91 -3.10 -16.05
C GLU A 135 2.39 -2.94 -16.25
N VAL A 136 1.76 -2.18 -15.36
CA VAL A 136 0.35 -1.80 -15.46
C VAL A 136 0.25 -0.30 -15.68
N ARG A 137 -0.33 0.12 -16.79
CA ARG A 137 -0.40 1.55 -17.13
C ARG A 137 -1.17 2.34 -16.08
N CYS A 138 -0.53 3.41 -15.53
CA CYS A 138 -1.09 4.31 -14.54
C CYS A 138 -1.39 5.73 -15.08
N GLY A 139 -1.03 6.01 -16.33
CA GLY A 139 -1.17 7.34 -16.93
C GLY A 139 -2.62 7.74 -17.19
N PRO A 140 -2.84 9.00 -17.66
CA PRO A 140 -4.17 9.50 -17.94
C PRO A 140 -4.96 8.58 -18.89
N GLY A 141 -6.17 8.20 -18.49
CA GLY A 141 -7.04 7.35 -19.27
C GLY A 141 -6.65 5.86 -19.35
N SER A 142 -5.67 5.42 -18.54
CA SER A 142 -5.37 4.00 -18.37
C SER A 142 -6.54 3.26 -17.70
N PRO A 143 -6.60 1.91 -17.79
CA PRO A 143 -7.63 1.15 -17.11
C PRO A 143 -7.66 1.46 -15.60
N GLN A 144 -6.52 1.45 -14.92
CA GLN A 144 -6.44 1.71 -13.48
C GLN A 144 -6.91 3.13 -13.11
N THR A 145 -6.49 4.18 -13.86
CA THR A 145 -6.96 5.54 -13.56
C THR A 145 -8.44 5.75 -13.85
N LYS A 146 -9.01 5.07 -14.84
CA LYS A 146 -10.47 5.11 -15.07
C LYS A 146 -11.22 4.43 -13.94
N TRP A 147 -10.79 3.21 -13.59
CA TRP A 147 -11.36 2.47 -12.48
C TRP A 147 -11.29 3.27 -11.18
N LEU A 148 -10.12 3.86 -10.87
CA LEU A 148 -9.92 4.66 -9.65
C LEU A 148 -10.89 5.86 -9.58
N ASN A 149 -11.08 6.59 -10.68
CA ASN A 149 -12.05 7.70 -10.71
C ASN A 149 -13.49 7.21 -10.51
N GLU A 150 -13.86 6.09 -11.13
CA GLU A 150 -15.20 5.51 -10.99
C GLU A 150 -15.45 4.97 -9.58
N ASP A 151 -14.45 4.32 -8.98
CA ASP A 151 -14.49 3.76 -7.64
C ASP A 151 -14.63 4.85 -6.57
N LEU A 152 -13.78 5.88 -6.63
CA LEU A 152 -13.85 7.02 -5.70
C LEU A 152 -15.16 7.80 -5.84
N ALA A 153 -15.63 8.05 -7.07
CA ALA A 153 -16.91 8.73 -7.30
C ALA A 153 -18.14 7.93 -6.81
N ALA A 154 -18.03 6.61 -6.79
CA ALA A 154 -19.10 5.75 -6.25
C ALA A 154 -19.14 5.73 -4.72
N ASN A 155 -18.08 6.20 -4.05
CA ASN A 155 -17.90 6.17 -2.60
C ASN A 155 -17.71 7.57 -1.98
N ASP A 156 -18.03 8.65 -2.70
CA ASP A 156 -17.75 10.05 -2.33
C ASP A 156 -18.64 10.61 -1.21
N GLU A 157 -19.78 9.99 -0.94
CA GLU A 157 -20.81 10.65 -0.11
C GLU A 157 -20.63 10.52 1.41
N THR A 158 -19.76 9.62 1.93
CA THR A 158 -19.89 9.34 3.38
C THR A 158 -18.67 8.75 4.09
N ARG A 159 -17.50 8.62 3.46
CA ARG A 159 -16.45 7.81 4.04
C ARG A 159 -15.08 8.46 3.98
N CYS A 160 -14.30 8.25 5.03
CA CYS A 160 -12.88 8.49 4.94
C CYS A 160 -12.26 7.53 3.91
N THR A 161 -11.33 8.04 3.14
CA THR A 161 -10.63 7.25 2.12
C THR A 161 -9.17 7.07 2.51
N LEU A 162 -8.73 5.82 2.51
CA LEU A 162 -7.33 5.43 2.64
C LEU A 162 -6.86 4.77 1.35
N ALA A 163 -5.78 5.28 0.77
CA ALA A 163 -5.14 4.61 -0.36
C ALA A 163 -3.76 4.08 0.03
N TYR A 164 -3.30 3.03 -0.65
CA TYR A 164 -1.93 2.57 -0.50
C TYR A 164 -1.39 1.98 -1.79
N MET A 165 -0.08 2.10 -1.96
CA MET A 165 0.67 1.62 -3.12
C MET A 165 2.14 1.42 -2.75
N HIS A 166 2.92 0.74 -3.59
CA HIS A 166 4.33 0.51 -3.29
C HIS A 166 5.18 1.76 -3.48
N HIS A 167 5.17 2.39 -4.67
CA HIS A 167 6.05 3.52 -4.97
C HIS A 167 5.50 4.83 -4.38
N PRO A 168 6.31 5.58 -3.58
CA PRO A 168 5.90 6.85 -3.01
C PRO A 168 5.87 7.97 -4.06
N ARG A 169 4.85 8.82 -4.02
CA ARG A 169 4.86 10.07 -4.81
C ARG A 169 5.93 11.03 -4.29
N PHE A 170 6.08 11.11 -2.99
CA PHE A 170 7.06 11.96 -2.31
C PHE A 170 7.91 11.13 -1.35
N SER A 171 9.21 11.38 -1.36
CA SER A 171 10.14 10.86 -0.37
C SER A 171 11.33 11.80 -0.22
N SER A 172 11.83 11.95 1.00
CA SER A 172 13.11 12.61 1.29
C SER A 172 14.28 11.61 1.35
N GLY A 173 14.01 10.33 1.15
CA GLY A 173 15.01 9.28 1.12
C GLY A 173 16.00 9.43 -0.04
N GLU A 174 17.21 8.94 0.17
CA GLU A 174 18.31 9.08 -0.80
C GLU A 174 18.44 7.87 -1.73
N LYS A 175 17.73 6.76 -1.44
CA LYS A 175 17.93 5.49 -2.15
C LYS A 175 17.12 5.44 -3.46
N HIS A 176 15.85 5.75 -3.40
CA HIS A 176 14.94 5.72 -4.54
C HIS A 176 14.28 7.08 -4.79
N GLY A 177 14.01 7.83 -3.72
CA GLY A 177 13.42 9.17 -3.79
C GLY A 177 11.96 9.18 -4.21
N SER A 178 11.49 10.34 -4.63
CA SER A 178 10.11 10.57 -5.09
C SER A 178 9.87 10.00 -6.48
N THR A 179 8.69 9.43 -6.71
CA THR A 179 8.29 8.85 -8.00
C THR A 179 7.36 9.80 -8.77
N GLY A 180 7.68 10.03 -10.02
CA GLY A 180 6.88 10.84 -10.95
C GLY A 180 6.01 10.01 -11.91
N GLY A 181 5.67 10.60 -13.04
CA GLY A 181 5.00 9.91 -14.13
C GLY A 181 3.61 9.38 -13.79
N GLY A 182 3.42 8.07 -13.94
CA GLY A 182 2.12 7.44 -13.68
C GLY A 182 1.69 7.50 -12.22
N VAL A 183 2.62 7.39 -11.28
CA VAL A 183 2.36 7.52 -9.83
C VAL A 183 1.85 8.93 -9.48
N GLU A 184 2.43 9.97 -10.11
CA GLU A 184 1.93 11.33 -9.97
C GLU A 184 0.46 11.45 -10.42
N LYS A 185 0.08 10.76 -11.50
CA LYS A 185 -1.32 10.77 -11.97
C LYS A 185 -2.27 10.05 -11.02
N LEU A 186 -1.86 8.94 -10.43
CA LEU A 186 -2.65 8.29 -9.38
C LEU A 186 -2.85 9.22 -8.19
N TRP A 187 -1.77 9.88 -7.76
CA TRP A 187 -1.83 10.86 -6.67
C TRP A 187 -2.75 12.05 -6.98
N GLU A 188 -2.72 12.59 -8.20
CA GLU A 188 -3.64 13.66 -8.63
C GLU A 188 -5.10 13.24 -8.48
N VAL A 189 -5.46 12.02 -8.91
CA VAL A 189 -6.82 11.50 -8.78
C VAL A 189 -7.22 11.34 -7.31
N LEU A 190 -6.34 10.81 -6.47
CA LEU A 190 -6.59 10.68 -5.04
C LEU A 190 -6.77 12.04 -4.36
N TYR A 191 -5.95 13.02 -4.72
CA TYR A 191 -6.05 14.38 -4.19
C TYR A 191 -7.34 15.08 -4.63
N GLU A 192 -7.73 14.97 -5.91
CA GLU A 192 -8.98 15.52 -6.43
C GLU A 192 -10.23 14.90 -5.78
N ALA A 193 -10.11 13.71 -5.22
CA ALA A 193 -11.16 13.00 -4.51
C ALA A 193 -11.07 13.14 -2.97
N ASP A 194 -10.31 14.11 -2.47
CA ASP A 194 -10.14 14.38 -1.03
C ASP A 194 -9.74 13.16 -0.20
N THR A 195 -8.86 12.29 -0.73
CA THR A 195 -8.35 11.12 -0.01
C THR A 195 -7.60 11.53 1.26
N ASP A 196 -7.98 10.97 2.41
CA ASP A 196 -7.49 11.39 3.73
C ASP A 196 -6.06 10.92 4.03
N VAL A 197 -5.70 9.69 3.62
CA VAL A 197 -4.41 9.07 3.93
C VAL A 197 -3.90 8.27 2.74
N VAL A 198 -2.60 8.41 2.45
CA VAL A 198 -1.90 7.56 1.48
C VAL A 198 -0.67 6.92 2.11
N PHE A 199 -0.55 5.58 2.02
CA PHE A 199 0.64 4.85 2.44
C PHE A 199 1.45 4.38 1.23
N SER A 200 2.77 4.33 1.40
CA SER A 200 3.69 3.72 0.42
C SER A 200 4.90 3.07 1.09
N GLY A 201 5.58 2.21 0.35
CA GLY A 201 6.82 1.54 0.72
C GLY A 201 8.01 2.03 -0.10
N HIS A 202 8.84 1.09 -0.60
CA HIS A 202 9.92 1.27 -1.58
C HIS A 202 11.19 1.95 -1.05
N GLU A 203 11.09 3.02 -0.27
CA GLU A 203 12.27 3.80 0.16
C GLU A 203 13.01 3.20 1.36
N HIS A 204 12.47 2.19 2.03
CA HIS A 204 13.03 1.52 3.21
C HIS A 204 13.28 2.46 4.39
N ASN A 205 12.42 3.44 4.58
CA ASN A 205 12.44 4.36 5.70
C ASN A 205 11.05 4.55 6.29
N TYR A 206 10.95 5.35 7.33
CA TYR A 206 9.67 5.85 7.84
C TYR A 206 9.68 7.37 7.74
N GLU A 207 8.74 7.88 6.99
CA GLU A 207 8.47 9.32 6.86
C GLU A 207 6.98 9.59 7.04
N ARG A 208 6.67 10.77 7.50
CA ARG A 208 5.31 11.31 7.52
C ARG A 208 5.32 12.75 7.05
N PHE A 209 4.61 13.00 5.98
CA PHE A 209 4.42 14.34 5.45
C PHE A 209 3.20 15.01 6.05
N SER A 210 3.25 16.35 6.16
CA SER A 210 2.04 17.14 6.34
C SER A 210 1.18 17.06 5.09
N PRO A 211 -0.12 17.37 5.17
CA PRO A 211 -0.97 17.48 3.99
C PRO A 211 -0.33 18.35 2.91
N GLN A 212 -0.32 17.85 1.68
CA GLN A 212 0.33 18.52 0.54
C GLN A 212 -0.40 18.21 -0.77
N ASP A 213 -0.33 19.17 -1.68
CA ASP A 213 -0.88 19.03 -3.01
C ASP A 213 -0.02 18.09 -3.92
N PRO A 214 -0.49 17.73 -5.13
CA PRO A 214 0.25 16.85 -6.03
C PRO A 214 1.62 17.37 -6.47
N GLN A 215 1.93 18.64 -6.23
CA GLN A 215 3.22 19.26 -6.49
C GLN A 215 4.13 19.34 -5.24
N GLY A 216 3.70 18.78 -4.12
CA GLY A 216 4.45 18.77 -2.86
C GLY A 216 4.42 20.08 -2.08
N ARG A 217 3.47 20.97 -2.38
CA ARG A 217 3.29 22.21 -1.62
C ARG A 217 2.38 21.94 -0.43
N ALA A 218 2.71 22.53 0.71
CA ALA A 218 1.89 22.37 1.91
C ALA A 218 0.43 22.79 1.64
N ASP A 219 -0.48 21.92 1.96
CA ASP A 219 -1.93 22.14 1.89
C ASP A 219 -2.58 21.65 3.18
N PRO A 220 -2.70 22.53 4.20
CA PRO A 220 -3.21 22.12 5.51
C PRO A 220 -4.69 21.71 5.51
N GLU A 221 -5.40 21.96 4.42
CA GLU A 221 -6.81 21.56 4.23
C GLU A 221 -6.94 20.30 3.33
N GLY A 222 -5.84 19.84 2.74
CA GLY A 222 -5.80 18.66 1.88
C GLY A 222 -5.51 17.36 2.64
N ALA A 223 -5.49 16.25 1.89
CA ALA A 223 -5.21 14.92 2.40
C ALA A 223 -3.82 14.81 3.06
N SER A 224 -3.68 13.98 4.09
CA SER A 224 -2.40 13.72 4.72
C SER A 224 -1.75 12.46 4.14
N ALA A 225 -0.52 12.59 3.63
CA ALA A 225 0.28 11.47 3.17
C ALA A 225 1.22 10.98 4.27
N SER A 226 1.38 9.66 4.39
CA SER A 226 2.44 9.03 5.16
C SER A 226 3.08 7.88 4.37
N SER A 227 4.39 7.84 4.29
CA SER A 227 5.20 6.78 3.70
C SER A 227 5.91 5.94 4.76
#